data_cab260c60b8598415790d6be4f939063
#
_entry.id   cab260c60b8598415790d6be4f939063
#
_cell.length_a   1.000
_cell.length_b   1.000
_cell.length_c   1.000
_cell.angle_alpha   90.00
_cell.angle_beta   90.00
_cell.angle_gamma   90.00
#
_symmetry.space_group_name_H-M   'P 1'
#
loop_
_entity.id
_entity.type
_entity.pdbx_description
1 polymer ?
#
loop_
_entity_poly.entity_id
_entity_poly.type
_entity_poly.pdbx_seq_one_letter_code
_entity_poly.pdbx_strand_id
1 'polypeptide(L)'
;AQTGGDEQAAGQVAVLGDAQLLTASTQQGVEGARRFIGKVWNFFTTEGNIVDEDVKELEKVYNQTVKKVTDDFEKLGFNTAISQMMIFMNAATKLGRCSKEYAEGFIKMFSCICPHAGEEMWSVLGHDDTIAYESWPAYDEEACKEDTVEIGVQVNGKVKGTISIAVDEAKDSVLEKAKKAVEGKITGNIIKEIYVPGKIVNIVAK
;
A
#
# COMPACT_ATOMS: atom_id res chain seq x y z
N ALA A 1 39.97 13.50 18.82
CA ALA A 1 38.89 12.80 19.49
C ALA A 1 37.57 13.09 18.77
N GLN A 2 37.42 12.55 17.56
CA GLN A 2 36.19 12.76 16.74
C GLN A 2 35.98 11.55 15.79
N THR A 3 36.05 10.33 16.33
CA THR A 3 35.95 9.10 15.52
C THR A 3 34.75 8.21 15.92
N GLY A 4 33.95 8.63 16.92
CA GLY A 4 32.81 7.81 17.39
C GLY A 4 31.48 8.00 16.62
N GLY A 5 31.37 9.04 15.79
CA GLY A 5 30.14 9.34 15.05
C GLY A 5 30.00 8.54 13.75
N ASP A 6 31.09 8.28 13.10
CA ASP A 6 31.10 7.64 11.77
C ASP A 6 30.91 6.12 11.83
N GLU A 7 31.40 5.48 12.91
CA GLU A 7 31.20 4.03 13.12
C GLU A 7 29.75 3.68 13.49
N GLN A 8 29.05 4.52 14.26
CA GLN A 8 27.64 4.31 14.55
C GLN A 8 26.75 4.54 13.33
N ALA A 9 27.11 5.50 12.49
CA ALA A 9 26.41 5.74 11.23
C ALA A 9 26.62 4.59 10.24
N ALA A 10 27.82 4.04 10.16
CA ALA A 10 28.16 2.89 9.32
C ALA A 10 27.48 1.61 9.78
N GLY A 11 27.34 1.39 11.09
CA GLY A 11 26.63 0.24 11.65
C GLY A 11 25.11 0.29 11.39
N GLN A 12 24.52 1.49 11.47
CA GLN A 12 23.09 1.68 11.12
C GLN A 12 22.84 1.56 9.61
N VAL A 13 23.79 1.91 8.80
CA VAL A 13 23.74 1.75 7.34
C VAL A 13 23.89 0.27 6.96
N ALA A 14 24.68 -0.52 7.68
CA ALA A 14 24.83 -1.95 7.42
C ALA A 14 23.59 -2.77 7.78
N VAL A 15 22.85 -2.38 8.82
CA VAL A 15 21.52 -2.97 9.16
C VAL A 15 20.43 -2.57 8.16
N LEU A 16 20.62 -1.44 7.51
CA LEU A 16 19.75 -0.92 6.43
C LEU A 16 20.29 -1.28 5.03
N GLY A 17 21.23 -2.23 4.94
CA GLY A 17 22.10 -2.47 3.77
C GLY A 17 21.43 -2.38 2.41
N ASP A 18 20.23 -2.89 2.26
CA ASP A 18 19.48 -2.79 1.01
C ASP A 18 18.42 -1.69 1.01
N ALA A 19 18.06 -1.15 2.17
CA ALA A 19 17.23 0.04 2.26
C ALA A 19 17.93 1.30 1.70
N GLN A 20 19.23 1.23 1.45
CA GLN A 20 19.97 2.26 0.71
C GLN A 20 19.49 2.43 -0.73
N LEU A 21 18.92 1.39 -1.30
CA LEU A 21 18.25 1.48 -2.61
C LEU A 21 17.00 2.39 -2.56
N LEU A 22 16.51 2.68 -1.37
CA LEU A 22 15.22 3.34 -1.17
C LEU A 22 15.26 4.84 -1.17
N THR A 23 16.28 5.39 -0.62
CA THR A 23 16.36 6.84 -0.46
C THR A 23 17.80 7.23 -0.49
N ALA A 24 18.23 7.67 -1.67
CA ALA A 24 19.53 8.25 -1.80
C ALA A 24 19.86 9.15 -0.59
N SER A 25 20.88 8.77 0.16
CA SER A 25 21.86 9.65 0.81
C SER A 25 21.38 10.89 1.60
N THR A 26 20.11 11.03 1.97
CA THR A 26 19.68 12.12 2.85
C THR A 26 19.38 11.62 4.24
N GLN A 27 19.78 12.35 5.27
CA GLN A 27 19.48 12.05 6.67
C GLN A 27 17.96 11.82 6.89
N GLN A 28 17.11 12.53 6.18
CA GLN A 28 15.63 12.36 6.21
C GLN A 28 15.17 11.01 5.67
N GLY A 29 15.84 10.48 4.65
CA GLY A 29 15.54 9.18 4.07
C GLY A 29 15.87 8.03 5.02
N VAL A 30 17.02 8.09 5.67
CA VAL A 30 17.43 7.10 6.69
C VAL A 30 16.48 7.10 7.87
N GLU A 31 16.07 8.28 8.33
CA GLU A 31 15.09 8.40 9.42
C GLU A 31 13.71 7.88 9.03
N GLY A 32 13.29 8.09 7.79
CA GLY A 32 12.04 7.53 7.24
C GLY A 32 12.05 6.01 7.23
N ALA A 33 13.16 5.41 6.76
CA ALA A 33 13.34 3.96 6.77
C ALA A 33 13.34 3.39 8.20
N ARG A 34 14.06 4.03 9.13
CA ARG A 34 14.09 3.63 10.54
C ARG A 34 12.69 3.67 11.16
N ARG A 35 11.92 4.73 10.91
CA ARG A 35 10.54 4.84 11.41
C ARG A 35 9.65 3.75 10.84
N PHE A 36 9.81 3.40 9.57
CA PHE A 36 9.05 2.31 8.97
C PHE A 36 9.39 0.97 9.59
N ILE A 37 10.68 0.62 9.72
CA ILE A 37 11.13 -0.62 10.38
C ILE A 37 10.62 -0.68 11.81
N GLY A 38 10.74 0.41 12.57
CA GLY A 38 10.22 0.49 13.94
C GLY A 38 8.69 0.32 14.01
N LYS A 39 7.95 0.86 13.04
CA LYS A 39 6.50 0.66 12.94
C LYS A 39 6.14 -0.80 12.69
N VAL A 40 6.82 -1.46 11.75
CA VAL A 40 6.64 -2.89 11.44
C VAL A 40 6.93 -3.72 12.68
N TRP A 41 8.11 -3.52 13.29
CA TRP A 41 8.52 -4.19 14.50
C TRP A 41 7.48 -4.07 15.61
N ASN A 42 7.15 -2.86 15.99
CA ASN A 42 6.21 -2.60 17.09
C ASN A 42 4.83 -3.22 16.83
N PHE A 43 4.36 -3.21 15.59
CA PHE A 43 3.06 -3.77 15.27
C PHE A 43 3.04 -5.29 15.44
N PHE A 44 4.02 -6.00 14.88
CA PHE A 44 4.04 -7.47 14.89
C PHE A 44 4.53 -8.09 16.20
N THR A 45 5.20 -7.32 17.05
CA THR A 45 5.66 -7.79 18.38
C THR A 45 4.76 -7.34 19.53
N THR A 46 3.74 -6.52 19.26
CA THR A 46 2.77 -6.11 20.28
C THR A 46 1.71 -7.20 20.45
N GLU A 47 1.58 -7.68 21.68
CA GLU A 47 0.58 -8.67 22.06
C GLU A 47 -0.84 -8.20 21.71
N GLY A 48 -1.63 -9.08 21.12
CA GLY A 48 -3.02 -8.80 20.73
C GLY A 48 -3.21 -8.18 19.35
N ASN A 49 -2.15 -7.70 18.69
CA ASN A 49 -2.25 -7.20 17.32
C ASN A 49 -2.40 -8.33 16.29
N ILE A 50 -1.83 -9.50 16.58
CA ILE A 50 -1.92 -10.67 15.70
C ILE A 50 -2.98 -11.60 16.26
N VAL A 51 -3.92 -11.95 15.39
CA VAL A 51 -5.09 -12.78 15.75
C VAL A 51 -5.18 -13.99 14.81
N ASP A 52 -5.71 -15.11 15.32
CA ASP A 52 -5.93 -16.32 14.52
C ASP A 52 -7.16 -16.20 13.60
N GLU A 53 -8.02 -15.21 13.88
CA GLU A 53 -9.23 -14.95 13.10
C GLU A 53 -8.89 -14.28 11.75
N ASP A 54 -9.68 -14.58 10.73
CA ASP A 54 -9.57 -13.90 9.43
C ASP A 54 -9.99 -12.43 9.55
N VAL A 55 -9.08 -11.53 9.18
CA VAL A 55 -9.30 -10.07 9.17
C VAL A 55 -9.60 -9.61 7.74
N LYS A 56 -10.84 -9.83 7.30
CA LYS A 56 -11.31 -9.54 5.93
C LYS A 56 -11.07 -8.10 5.47
N GLU A 57 -11.06 -7.16 6.40
CA GLU A 57 -10.79 -5.75 6.11
C GLU A 57 -9.38 -5.53 5.53
N LEU A 58 -8.45 -6.46 5.76
CA LEU A 58 -7.10 -6.44 5.21
C LEU A 58 -6.91 -7.32 3.98
N GLU A 59 -7.84 -8.21 3.65
CA GLU A 59 -7.73 -9.19 2.56
C GLU A 59 -7.31 -8.54 1.24
N LYS A 60 -8.02 -7.52 0.83
CA LYS A 60 -7.75 -6.81 -0.42
C LYS A 60 -6.36 -6.17 -0.43
N VAL A 61 -6.05 -5.36 0.58
CA VAL A 61 -4.76 -4.65 0.64
C VAL A 61 -3.60 -5.63 0.82
N TYR A 62 -3.81 -6.76 1.49
CA TYR A 62 -2.82 -7.83 1.61
C TYR A 62 -2.51 -8.45 0.24
N ASN A 63 -3.53 -8.93 -0.48
CA ASN A 63 -3.37 -9.55 -1.79
C ASN A 63 -2.74 -8.59 -2.81
N GLN A 64 -3.17 -7.32 -2.83
CA GLN A 64 -2.54 -6.28 -3.64
C GLN A 64 -1.07 -6.06 -3.26
N THR A 65 -0.74 -6.18 -1.97
CA THR A 65 0.64 -6.01 -1.51
C THR A 65 1.50 -7.18 -1.95
N VAL A 66 1.05 -8.42 -1.76
CA VAL A 66 1.79 -9.61 -2.24
C VAL A 66 2.04 -9.52 -3.74
N LYS A 67 0.99 -9.27 -4.53
CA LYS A 67 1.10 -9.13 -5.99
C LYS A 67 2.11 -8.06 -6.38
N LYS A 68 1.95 -6.84 -5.85
CA LYS A 68 2.80 -5.70 -6.19
C LYS A 68 4.26 -5.91 -5.79
N VAL A 69 4.49 -6.46 -4.60
CA VAL A 69 5.85 -6.74 -4.11
C VAL A 69 6.51 -7.83 -4.95
N THR A 70 5.78 -8.87 -5.34
CA THR A 70 6.27 -9.92 -6.24
C THR A 70 6.72 -9.33 -7.57
N ASP A 71 5.84 -8.58 -8.23
CA ASP A 71 6.13 -7.94 -9.52
C ASP A 71 7.31 -6.96 -9.44
N ASP A 72 7.41 -6.22 -8.35
CA ASP A 72 8.46 -5.22 -8.17
C ASP A 72 9.81 -5.87 -7.86
N PHE A 73 9.85 -6.94 -7.07
CA PHE A 73 11.09 -7.67 -6.78
C PHE A 73 11.67 -8.32 -8.02
N GLU A 74 10.84 -8.90 -8.90
CA GLU A 74 11.28 -9.43 -10.20
C GLU A 74 11.93 -8.36 -11.09
N LYS A 75 11.47 -7.11 -10.96
CA LYS A 75 11.94 -5.96 -11.75
C LYS A 75 12.95 -5.09 -11.00
N LEU A 76 13.39 -5.53 -9.81
CA LEU A 76 14.27 -4.76 -8.91
C LEU A 76 13.69 -3.40 -8.49
N GLY A 77 12.37 -3.29 -8.46
CA GLY A 77 11.62 -2.09 -8.10
C GLY A 77 11.43 -1.93 -6.59
N PHE A 78 12.47 -2.04 -5.79
CA PHE A 78 12.41 -2.07 -4.33
C PHE A 78 11.71 -0.85 -3.71
N ASN A 79 11.85 0.33 -4.30
CA ASN A 79 11.21 1.55 -3.79
C ASN A 79 9.68 1.45 -3.81
N THR A 80 9.12 0.93 -4.89
CA THR A 80 7.67 0.76 -5.06
C THR A 80 7.16 -0.41 -4.23
N ALA A 81 7.93 -1.49 -4.10
CA ALA A 81 7.63 -2.61 -3.22
C ALA A 81 7.46 -2.14 -1.76
N ILE A 82 8.43 -1.37 -1.26
CA ILE A 82 8.37 -0.86 0.13
C ILE A 82 7.25 0.16 0.30
N SER A 83 7.00 1.00 -0.69
CA SER A 83 5.86 1.91 -0.65
C SER A 83 4.54 1.15 -0.51
N GLN A 84 4.39 0.02 -1.20
CA GLN A 84 3.24 -0.86 -1.07
C GLN A 84 3.18 -1.53 0.31
N MET A 85 4.31 -2.00 0.84
CA MET A 85 4.39 -2.51 2.21
C MET A 85 3.97 -1.45 3.25
N MET A 86 4.31 -0.17 3.03
CA MET A 86 3.86 0.93 3.89
C MET A 86 2.34 1.11 3.83
N ILE A 87 1.71 0.93 2.67
CA ILE A 87 0.25 1.00 2.51
C ILE A 87 -0.41 -0.09 3.36
N PHE A 88 0.05 -1.34 3.26
CA PHE A 88 -0.45 -2.43 4.09
C PHE A 88 -0.29 -2.13 5.59
N MET A 89 0.91 -1.71 6.01
CA MET A 89 1.18 -1.38 7.41
C MET A 89 0.34 -0.21 7.94
N ASN A 90 0.00 0.74 7.08
CA ASN A 90 -0.92 1.83 7.45
C ASN A 90 -2.34 1.30 7.70
N ALA A 91 -2.83 0.40 6.83
CA ALA A 91 -4.13 -0.23 6.99
C ALA A 91 -4.19 -1.09 8.25
N ALA A 92 -3.22 -1.99 8.46
CA ALA A 92 -3.14 -2.87 9.63
C ALA A 92 -3.04 -2.06 10.94
N THR A 93 -2.18 -1.04 10.98
CA THR A 93 -2.02 -0.18 12.17
C THR A 93 -3.30 0.61 12.47
N LYS A 94 -3.99 1.10 11.44
CA LYS A 94 -5.27 1.83 11.62
C LYS A 94 -6.35 0.92 12.18
N LEU A 95 -6.37 -0.35 11.75
CA LEU A 95 -7.31 -1.35 12.25
C LEU A 95 -6.94 -1.87 13.65
N GLY A 96 -5.65 -1.86 13.99
CA GLY A 96 -5.11 -2.34 15.27
C GLY A 96 -5.04 -3.86 15.38
N ARG A 97 -5.28 -4.60 14.29
CA ARG A 97 -5.20 -6.07 14.25
C ARG A 97 -4.85 -6.57 12.85
N CYS A 98 -4.28 -7.77 12.79
CA CYS A 98 -3.93 -8.47 11.57
C CYS A 98 -4.07 -9.97 11.78
N SER A 99 -4.60 -10.71 10.82
CA SER A 99 -4.60 -12.17 10.88
C SER A 99 -3.19 -12.72 10.85
N LYS A 100 -2.95 -13.85 11.51
CA LYS A 100 -1.64 -14.51 11.56
C LYS A 100 -1.15 -14.83 10.14
N GLU A 101 -2.03 -15.32 9.26
CA GLU A 101 -1.70 -15.60 7.87
C GLU A 101 -1.13 -14.37 7.12
N TYR A 102 -1.78 -13.21 7.25
CA TYR A 102 -1.31 -11.98 6.58
C TYR A 102 -0.03 -11.44 7.23
N ALA A 103 0.10 -11.61 8.54
CA ALA A 103 1.33 -11.26 9.26
C ALA A 103 2.51 -12.08 8.76
N GLU A 104 2.37 -13.40 8.69
CA GLU A 104 3.39 -14.33 8.19
C GLU A 104 3.78 -14.00 6.75
N GLY A 105 2.80 -13.83 5.86
CA GLY A 105 3.05 -13.46 4.47
C GLY A 105 3.77 -12.11 4.33
N PHE A 106 3.38 -11.12 5.12
CA PHE A 106 4.05 -9.82 5.14
C PHE A 106 5.50 -9.92 5.63
N ILE A 107 5.74 -10.66 6.72
CA ILE A 107 7.07 -10.83 7.30
C ILE A 107 8.00 -11.58 6.33
N LYS A 108 7.50 -12.56 5.57
CA LYS A 108 8.26 -13.24 4.52
C LYS A 108 8.76 -12.25 3.45
N MET A 109 7.91 -11.37 2.97
CA MET A 109 8.32 -10.32 2.02
C MET A 109 9.29 -9.32 2.66
N PHE A 110 9.01 -8.88 3.88
CA PHE A 110 9.82 -7.92 4.61
C PHE A 110 11.21 -8.46 4.96
N SER A 111 11.34 -9.76 5.25
CA SER A 111 12.62 -10.41 5.57
C SER A 111 13.63 -10.32 4.42
N CYS A 112 13.19 -10.23 3.17
CA CYS A 112 14.08 -10.01 2.02
C CYS A 112 14.79 -8.64 2.06
N ILE A 113 14.24 -7.69 2.81
CA ILE A 113 14.80 -6.34 2.95
C ILE A 113 15.48 -6.16 4.31
N CYS A 114 14.89 -6.75 5.36
CA CYS A 114 15.35 -6.64 6.74
C CYS A 114 15.42 -8.03 7.37
N PRO A 115 16.39 -8.89 6.97
CA PRO A 115 16.42 -10.31 7.36
C PRO A 115 16.46 -10.51 8.87
N HIS A 116 17.28 -9.79 9.60
CA HIS A 116 17.38 -9.96 11.06
C HIS A 116 16.05 -9.63 11.78
N ALA A 117 15.39 -8.55 11.39
CA ALA A 117 14.08 -8.20 11.96
C ALA A 117 12.99 -9.18 11.51
N GLY A 118 13.09 -9.71 10.29
CA GLY A 118 12.18 -10.73 9.77
C GLY A 118 12.29 -12.03 10.56
N GLU A 119 13.50 -12.54 10.77
CA GLU A 119 13.74 -13.76 11.57
C GLU A 119 13.23 -13.62 13.01
N GLU A 120 13.49 -12.50 13.65
CA GLU A 120 13.04 -12.28 15.03
C GLU A 120 11.52 -12.21 15.13
N MET A 121 10.86 -11.46 14.22
CA MET A 121 9.39 -11.42 14.18
C MET A 121 8.78 -12.79 13.84
N TRP A 122 9.44 -13.58 13.01
CA TRP A 122 9.04 -14.95 12.68
C TRP A 122 9.05 -15.83 13.92
N SER A 123 10.13 -15.75 14.71
CA SER A 123 10.22 -16.45 16.00
C SER A 123 9.16 -15.97 17.00
N VAL A 124 8.87 -14.66 17.06
CA VAL A 124 7.81 -14.11 17.93
C VAL A 124 6.42 -14.64 17.55
N LEU A 125 6.18 -14.93 16.27
CA LEU A 125 4.94 -15.58 15.81
C LEU A 125 4.85 -17.07 16.15
N GLY A 126 5.89 -17.64 16.78
CA GLY A 126 5.91 -19.02 17.26
C GLY A 126 6.54 -20.02 16.30
N HIS A 127 7.36 -19.59 15.37
CA HIS A 127 8.11 -20.46 14.46
C HIS A 127 9.52 -20.70 14.99
N ASP A 128 9.93 -21.95 15.03
CA ASP A 128 11.27 -22.37 15.50
C ASP A 128 12.31 -22.46 14.36
N ASP A 129 11.83 -22.59 13.12
CA ASP A 129 12.68 -22.68 11.93
C ASP A 129 12.93 -21.30 11.30
N THR A 130 14.01 -21.18 10.51
CA THR A 130 14.35 -19.95 9.81
C THR A 130 13.34 -19.62 8.71
N ILE A 131 12.98 -18.34 8.59
CA ILE A 131 12.10 -17.81 7.54
C ILE A 131 12.72 -17.92 6.14
N ALA A 132 14.06 -18.07 6.06
CA ALA A 132 14.80 -18.06 4.79
C ALA A 132 14.42 -19.19 3.82
N TYR A 133 13.85 -20.29 4.32
CA TYR A 133 13.43 -21.43 3.51
C TYR A 133 11.91 -21.49 3.30
N GLU A 134 11.19 -20.52 3.81
CA GLU A 134 9.76 -20.45 3.66
C GLU A 134 9.33 -20.12 2.22
N SER A 135 8.21 -20.71 1.82
CA SER A 135 7.63 -20.42 0.52
C SER A 135 7.13 -18.97 0.45
N TRP A 136 7.32 -18.35 -0.71
CA TRP A 136 6.78 -17.02 -1.00
C TRP A 136 5.25 -16.98 -0.81
N PRO A 137 4.68 -15.91 -0.23
CA PRO A 137 3.25 -15.83 -0.02
C PRO A 137 2.48 -15.81 -1.34
N ALA A 138 1.39 -16.59 -1.38
CA ALA A 138 0.46 -16.56 -2.50
C ALA A 138 -0.53 -15.39 -2.36
N TYR A 139 -1.13 -15.00 -3.49
CA TYR A 139 -2.20 -13.99 -3.50
C TYR A 139 -3.37 -14.44 -4.38
N ASP A 140 -4.56 -13.93 -4.09
CA ASP A 140 -5.75 -14.13 -4.91
C ASP A 140 -5.92 -12.93 -5.85
N GLU A 141 -5.93 -13.22 -7.15
CA GLU A 141 -6.15 -12.23 -8.21
C GLU A 141 -7.53 -11.56 -8.11
N GLU A 142 -8.56 -12.31 -7.72
CA GLU A 142 -9.92 -11.76 -7.59
C GLU A 142 -9.99 -10.79 -6.41
N ALA A 143 -9.35 -11.14 -5.29
CA ALA A 143 -9.27 -10.26 -4.12
C ALA A 143 -8.45 -8.97 -4.38
N CYS A 144 -7.58 -8.97 -5.39
CA CYS A 144 -6.82 -7.78 -5.80
C CYS A 144 -7.66 -6.73 -6.52
N LYS A 145 -8.84 -7.08 -7.06
CA LYS A 145 -9.63 -6.16 -7.87
C LYS A 145 -10.12 -4.96 -7.07
N GLU A 146 -10.00 -3.80 -7.66
CA GLU A 146 -10.57 -2.59 -7.08
C GLU A 146 -12.10 -2.61 -7.27
N ASP A 147 -12.84 -2.53 -6.16
CA ASP A 147 -14.30 -2.44 -6.20
C ASP A 147 -14.74 -1.06 -6.68
N THR A 148 -13.87 -0.06 -6.53
CA THR A 148 -14.17 1.34 -6.90
C THR A 148 -13.00 1.98 -7.62
N VAL A 149 -13.31 2.82 -8.60
CA VAL A 149 -12.35 3.63 -9.36
C VAL A 149 -12.69 5.10 -9.19
N GLU A 150 -11.69 5.93 -8.94
CA GLU A 150 -11.86 7.38 -8.98
C GLU A 150 -11.77 7.88 -10.42
N ILE A 151 -12.82 8.55 -10.87
CA ILE A 151 -12.89 9.17 -12.21
C ILE A 151 -13.04 10.66 -12.13
N GLY A 152 -12.37 11.38 -13.05
CA GLY A 152 -12.50 12.82 -13.18
C GLY A 152 -13.83 13.23 -13.83
N VAL A 153 -14.49 14.25 -13.27
CA VAL A 153 -15.67 14.88 -13.88
C VAL A 153 -15.27 16.20 -14.51
N GLN A 154 -15.46 16.28 -15.81
CA GLN A 154 -15.21 17.49 -16.60
C GLN A 154 -16.52 18.23 -16.90
N VAL A 155 -16.43 19.54 -16.92
CA VAL A 155 -17.46 20.43 -17.47
C VAL A 155 -16.80 21.23 -18.59
N ASN A 156 -17.33 21.09 -19.80
CA ASN A 156 -16.79 21.73 -21.02
C ASN A 156 -15.27 21.46 -21.18
N GLY A 157 -14.83 20.22 -20.94
CA GLY A 157 -13.44 19.78 -21.10
C GLY A 157 -12.48 20.17 -19.95
N LYS A 158 -12.95 20.87 -18.90
CA LYS A 158 -12.13 21.20 -17.72
C LYS A 158 -12.56 20.37 -16.53
N VAL A 159 -11.59 19.70 -15.86
CA VAL A 159 -11.86 18.91 -14.65
C VAL A 159 -12.39 19.85 -13.55
N LYS A 160 -13.56 19.53 -13.02
CA LYS A 160 -14.27 20.31 -11.99
C LYS A 160 -14.55 19.51 -10.72
N GLY A 161 -14.38 18.18 -10.76
CA GLY A 161 -14.58 17.30 -9.61
C GLY A 161 -14.04 15.91 -9.87
N THR A 162 -14.05 15.08 -8.84
CA THR A 162 -13.71 13.65 -8.89
C THR A 162 -14.82 12.88 -8.19
N ILE A 163 -15.18 11.73 -8.69
CA ILE A 163 -16.15 10.83 -8.08
C ILE A 163 -15.57 9.43 -7.99
N SER A 164 -15.91 8.70 -6.92
CA SER A 164 -15.63 7.28 -6.79
C SER A 164 -16.85 6.49 -7.28
N ILE A 165 -16.61 5.57 -8.18
CA ILE A 165 -17.63 4.70 -8.77
C ILE A 165 -17.23 3.24 -8.60
N ALA A 166 -18.19 2.32 -8.49
CA ALA A 166 -17.91 0.90 -8.61
C ALA A 166 -17.44 0.58 -10.05
N VAL A 167 -16.55 -0.40 -10.19
CA VAL A 167 -16.02 -0.81 -11.52
C VAL A 167 -17.14 -1.23 -12.45
N ASP A 168 -18.19 -1.87 -11.90
CA ASP A 168 -19.36 -2.39 -12.62
C ASP A 168 -20.56 -1.44 -12.54
N GLU A 169 -20.39 -0.19 -12.10
CA GLU A 169 -21.50 0.72 -11.88
C GLU A 169 -22.17 1.12 -13.20
N ALA A 170 -23.50 1.03 -13.24
CA ALA A 170 -24.29 1.38 -14.40
C ALA A 170 -24.06 2.85 -14.82
N LYS A 171 -23.96 3.07 -16.13
CA LYS A 171 -23.70 4.39 -16.73
C LYS A 171 -24.59 5.48 -16.17
N ASP A 172 -25.87 5.20 -15.99
CA ASP A 172 -26.85 6.20 -15.54
C ASP A 172 -26.58 6.66 -14.11
N SER A 173 -26.22 5.71 -13.21
CA SER A 173 -25.84 6.00 -11.84
C SER A 173 -24.56 6.85 -11.78
N VAL A 174 -23.55 6.51 -12.61
CA VAL A 174 -22.30 7.27 -12.72
C VAL A 174 -22.56 8.70 -13.17
N LEU A 175 -23.44 8.89 -14.15
CA LEU A 175 -23.81 10.22 -14.65
C LEU A 175 -24.56 11.05 -13.58
N GLU A 176 -25.44 10.42 -12.79
CA GLU A 176 -26.12 11.11 -11.68
C GLU A 176 -25.13 11.56 -10.60
N LYS A 177 -24.20 10.67 -10.19
CA LYS A 177 -23.14 11.01 -9.24
C LYS A 177 -22.26 12.15 -9.78
N ALA A 178 -21.90 12.09 -11.06
CA ALA A 178 -21.10 13.13 -11.70
C ALA A 178 -21.81 14.49 -11.70
N LYS A 179 -23.09 14.52 -12.02
CA LYS A 179 -23.90 15.77 -11.97
C LYS A 179 -23.94 16.37 -10.57
N LYS A 180 -24.21 15.56 -9.55
CA LYS A 180 -24.21 16.01 -8.15
C LYS A 180 -22.85 16.57 -7.72
N ALA A 181 -21.76 15.94 -8.12
CA ALA A 181 -20.41 16.39 -7.76
C ALA A 181 -20.00 17.73 -8.36
N VAL A 182 -20.64 18.15 -9.44
CA VAL A 182 -20.35 19.41 -10.14
C VAL A 182 -21.58 20.33 -10.26
N GLU A 183 -22.64 20.08 -9.48
CA GLU A 183 -23.92 20.80 -9.55
C GLU A 183 -23.77 22.32 -9.49
N GLY A 184 -22.94 22.86 -8.62
CA GLY A 184 -22.67 24.31 -8.54
C GLY A 184 -21.66 24.85 -9.57
N LYS A 185 -21.14 23.99 -10.47
CA LYS A 185 -20.10 24.35 -11.45
C LYS A 185 -20.57 24.24 -12.91
N ILE A 186 -21.81 23.81 -13.09
CA ILE A 186 -22.46 23.75 -14.41
C ILE A 186 -23.17 25.08 -14.63
N THR A 187 -22.74 25.83 -15.63
CA THR A 187 -23.41 27.07 -16.08
C THR A 187 -24.13 26.79 -17.39
N GLY A 188 -25.47 26.91 -17.40
CA GLY A 188 -26.32 26.68 -18.58
C GLY A 188 -26.99 25.31 -18.63
N ASN A 189 -27.58 24.99 -19.79
CA ASN A 189 -28.27 23.71 -19.98
C ASN A 189 -27.32 22.62 -20.46
N ILE A 190 -27.45 21.39 -19.90
CA ILE A 190 -26.68 20.24 -20.34
C ILE A 190 -27.11 19.81 -21.73
N ILE A 191 -26.18 19.84 -22.69
CA ILE A 191 -26.46 19.47 -24.09
C ILE A 191 -26.04 18.02 -24.35
N LYS A 192 -24.92 17.58 -23.73
CA LYS A 192 -24.35 16.26 -23.99
C LYS A 192 -23.59 15.74 -22.75
N GLU A 193 -23.72 14.44 -22.50
CA GLU A 193 -23.03 13.72 -21.47
C GLU A 193 -22.20 12.60 -22.12
N ILE A 194 -20.90 12.59 -21.85
CA ILE A 194 -19.98 11.62 -22.40
C ILE A 194 -19.34 10.89 -21.22
N TYR A 195 -19.56 9.59 -21.13
CA TYR A 195 -18.92 8.73 -20.16
C TYR A 195 -17.95 7.76 -20.83
N VAL A 196 -16.72 7.77 -20.41
CA VAL A 196 -15.70 6.79 -20.79
C VAL A 196 -15.48 5.88 -19.57
N PRO A 197 -15.88 4.59 -19.64
CA PRO A 197 -15.81 3.68 -18.52
C PRO A 197 -14.43 3.67 -17.83
N GLY A 198 -14.43 3.78 -16.50
CA GLY A 198 -13.22 3.75 -15.68
C GLY A 198 -12.24 4.92 -15.87
N LYS A 199 -12.56 5.94 -16.68
CA LYS A 199 -11.64 7.04 -16.98
C LYS A 199 -12.20 8.41 -16.64
N ILE A 200 -13.33 8.80 -17.26
CA ILE A 200 -13.78 10.20 -17.17
C ILE A 200 -15.26 10.34 -17.51
N VAL A 201 -15.90 11.32 -16.90
CA VAL A 201 -17.20 11.87 -17.33
C VAL A 201 -16.98 13.28 -17.81
N ASN A 202 -17.51 13.63 -19.00
CA ASN A 202 -17.49 14.99 -19.50
C ASN A 202 -18.94 15.48 -19.76
N ILE A 203 -19.33 16.52 -19.06
CA ILE A 203 -20.63 17.19 -19.19
C ILE A 203 -20.45 18.45 -20.04
N VAL A 204 -21.11 18.48 -21.16
CA VAL A 204 -21.11 19.64 -22.05
C VAL A 204 -22.37 20.47 -21.78
N ALA A 205 -22.19 21.68 -21.32
CA ALA A 205 -23.27 22.64 -21.03
C ALA A 205 -23.06 23.97 -21.81
N LYS A 206 -24.17 24.58 -22.25
CA LYS A 206 -24.18 25.86 -22.96
C LYS A 206 -25.30 26.72 -22.44
#